data_d2767afee3120fa2fa92c7bd70797323
#
_entry.id   d2767afee3120fa2fa92c7bd70797323
#
_cell.length_a   1.000
_cell.length_b   1.000
_cell.length_c   1.000
_cell.angle_alpha   90.00
_cell.angle_beta   90.00
_cell.angle_gamma   90.00
#
_symmetry.space_group_name_H-M   'P 1'
#
loop_
_entity.id
_entity.type
_entity.pdbx_description
1 polymer ?
#
loop_
_entity_poly.entity_id
_entity_poly.type
_entity_poly.pdbx_seq_one_letter_code
_entity_poly.pdbx_strand_id
1 'polypeptide(L)'
;MTENIKVVIVDDHPMFRSGVSQSLKECGFDVLGEGENADDALALATRLAPDIILLDISMPGNGLAAIKSILSLSPSIRILILTASESVDDLQTAIQSGAAGYALKGVGSRELVQMLRTIADGGRYIPPELGAKLLAERKAASELMEQRQDLSRRERQVMDLIAIGMSNKLVARKLGLHEKTVKHHVTRIFAKLNVSNRTEAALLWRDRISAQREP
;
A
#
# COMPACT_ATOMS: atom_id res chain seq x y z
N MET A 1 -19.67 21.24 -25.69
CA MET A 1 -18.27 21.09 -26.18
C MET A 1 -17.52 20.49 -25.00
N THR A 2 -17.11 19.24 -25.09
CA THR A 2 -16.28 18.62 -24.07
C THR A 2 -14.89 19.25 -24.15
N GLU A 3 -14.46 19.95 -23.10
CA GLU A 3 -13.07 20.46 -23.03
C GLU A 3 -12.12 19.27 -23.19
N ASN A 4 -11.07 19.48 -23.99
CA ASN A 4 -10.02 18.48 -24.15
C ASN A 4 -9.29 18.29 -22.81
N ILE A 5 -8.99 17.05 -22.43
CA ILE A 5 -8.23 16.74 -21.23
C ILE A 5 -6.81 17.28 -21.38
N LYS A 6 -6.39 18.12 -20.43
CA LYS A 6 -5.08 18.76 -20.39
C LYS A 6 -4.05 17.85 -19.73
N VAL A 7 -2.99 17.53 -20.44
CA VAL A 7 -1.97 16.56 -20.00
C VAL A 7 -0.59 17.19 -20.01
N VAL A 8 0.21 16.89 -19.00
CA VAL A 8 1.66 17.11 -18.94
C VAL A 8 2.35 15.76 -18.93
N ILE A 9 3.45 15.63 -19.65
CA ILE A 9 4.22 14.38 -19.75
C ILE A 9 5.62 14.63 -19.19
N VAL A 10 6.03 13.82 -18.20
CA VAL A 10 7.35 13.91 -17.59
C VAL A 10 8.04 12.55 -17.62
N ASP A 11 9.12 12.48 -18.40
CA ASP A 11 9.87 11.26 -18.67
C ASP A 11 11.28 11.64 -19.15
N ASP A 12 12.33 11.03 -18.66
CA ASP A 12 13.72 11.32 -19.04
C ASP A 12 14.14 10.70 -20.38
N HIS A 13 13.27 9.91 -21.03
CA HIS A 13 13.52 9.31 -22.34
C HIS A 13 12.88 10.14 -23.46
N PRO A 14 13.64 10.98 -24.20
CA PRO A 14 13.07 11.93 -25.15
C PRO A 14 12.23 11.29 -26.26
N MET A 15 12.68 10.15 -26.83
CA MET A 15 11.95 9.46 -27.89
C MET A 15 10.61 8.91 -27.41
N PHE A 16 10.58 8.34 -26.21
CA PHE A 16 9.35 7.83 -25.61
C PHE A 16 8.38 8.98 -25.33
N ARG A 17 8.84 10.03 -24.69
CA ARG A 17 8.08 11.25 -24.39
C ARG A 17 7.46 11.86 -25.65
N SER A 18 8.25 12.05 -26.71
CA SER A 18 7.76 12.58 -28.00
C SER A 18 6.71 11.65 -28.63
N GLY A 19 6.91 10.33 -28.59
CA GLY A 19 5.96 9.37 -29.14
C GLY A 19 4.62 9.38 -28.39
N VAL A 20 4.64 9.44 -27.06
CA VAL A 20 3.44 9.56 -26.23
C VAL A 20 2.74 10.90 -26.49
N SER A 21 3.48 12.00 -26.53
CA SER A 21 2.96 13.33 -26.83
C SER A 21 2.21 13.38 -28.17
N GLN A 22 2.83 12.89 -29.22
CA GLN A 22 2.22 12.83 -30.56
C GLN A 22 0.94 11.99 -30.55
N SER A 23 1.00 10.78 -29.95
CA SER A 23 -0.14 9.86 -29.88
C SER A 23 -1.33 10.47 -29.12
N LEU A 24 -1.08 11.17 -28.02
CA LEU A 24 -2.13 11.82 -27.25
C LEU A 24 -2.77 13.00 -28.00
N LYS A 25 -1.98 13.82 -28.69
CA LYS A 25 -2.48 14.92 -29.54
C LYS A 25 -3.41 14.38 -30.64
N GLU A 26 -3.02 13.28 -31.29
CA GLU A 26 -3.83 12.63 -32.31
C GLU A 26 -5.17 12.07 -31.77
N CYS A 27 -5.19 11.71 -30.47
CA CYS A 27 -6.38 11.22 -29.78
C CYS A 27 -7.23 12.32 -29.11
N GLY A 28 -6.91 13.61 -29.34
CA GLY A 28 -7.69 14.74 -28.86
C GLY A 28 -7.39 15.19 -27.44
N PHE A 29 -6.21 14.87 -26.92
CA PHE A 29 -5.72 15.42 -25.64
C PHE A 29 -4.95 16.73 -25.91
N ASP A 30 -4.99 17.64 -24.95
CA ASP A 30 -4.22 18.88 -24.98
C ASP A 30 -2.92 18.69 -24.17
N VAL A 31 -1.82 18.41 -24.88
CA VAL A 31 -0.50 18.24 -24.24
C VAL A 31 0.10 19.62 -24.00
N LEU A 32 -0.02 20.11 -22.77
CA LEU A 32 0.39 21.45 -22.36
C LEU A 32 1.89 21.64 -22.21
N GLY A 33 2.63 20.57 -21.91
CA GLY A 33 4.07 20.64 -21.69
C GLY A 33 4.72 19.28 -21.47
N GLU A 34 6.03 19.29 -21.58
CA GLU A 34 6.90 18.13 -21.41
C GLU A 34 8.04 18.47 -20.44
N GLY A 35 8.44 17.49 -19.62
CA GLY A 35 9.54 17.59 -18.66
C GLY A 35 10.37 16.32 -18.62
N GLU A 36 11.54 16.36 -18.00
CA GLU A 36 12.47 15.22 -17.97
C GLU A 36 12.95 14.82 -16.56
N ASN A 37 12.48 15.51 -15.52
CA ASN A 37 12.86 15.25 -14.14
C ASN A 37 11.76 15.68 -13.16
N ALA A 38 11.95 15.40 -11.85
CA ALA A 38 10.98 15.71 -10.82
C ALA A 38 10.77 17.22 -10.61
N ASP A 39 11.79 18.04 -10.80
CA ASP A 39 11.70 19.50 -10.67
C ASP A 39 10.85 20.09 -11.79
N ASP A 40 11.02 19.59 -13.02
CA ASP A 40 10.17 19.95 -14.16
C ASP A 40 8.72 19.57 -13.89
N ALA A 41 8.46 18.36 -13.34
CA ALA A 41 7.11 17.93 -13.00
C ALA A 41 6.42 18.93 -12.07
N LEU A 42 7.12 19.38 -11.04
CA LEU A 42 6.60 20.33 -10.06
C LEU A 42 6.36 21.72 -10.67
N ALA A 43 7.32 22.21 -11.45
CA ALA A 43 7.22 23.50 -12.14
C ALA A 43 6.05 23.53 -13.16
N LEU A 44 5.92 22.45 -13.94
CA LEU A 44 4.85 22.32 -14.93
C LEU A 44 3.48 22.17 -14.28
N ALA A 45 3.37 21.38 -13.17
CA ALA A 45 2.14 21.26 -12.40
C ALA A 45 1.63 22.61 -11.92
N THR A 46 2.53 23.42 -11.35
CA THR A 46 2.19 24.74 -10.79
C THR A 46 1.84 25.76 -11.88
N ARG A 47 2.60 25.76 -12.98
CA ARG A 47 2.46 26.78 -14.03
C ARG A 47 1.29 26.51 -14.95
N LEU A 48 1.04 25.24 -15.29
CA LEU A 48 0.10 24.86 -16.35
C LEU A 48 -1.23 24.33 -15.80
N ALA A 49 -1.29 23.94 -14.54
CA ALA A 49 -2.46 23.35 -13.89
C ALA A 49 -3.17 22.30 -14.78
N PRO A 50 -2.47 21.22 -15.21
CA PRO A 50 -3.07 20.19 -16.06
C PRO A 50 -4.11 19.39 -15.28
N ASP A 51 -4.99 18.68 -16.02
CA ASP A 51 -5.91 17.71 -15.43
C ASP A 51 -5.16 16.45 -15.00
N ILE A 52 -4.20 16.00 -15.83
CA ILE A 52 -3.41 14.79 -15.60
C ILE A 52 -1.93 15.05 -15.85
N ILE A 53 -1.09 14.47 -15.00
CA ILE A 53 0.35 14.33 -15.25
C ILE A 53 0.66 12.86 -15.51
N LEU A 54 1.23 12.56 -16.69
CA LEU A 54 1.94 11.31 -16.95
C LEU A 54 3.34 11.44 -16.38
N LEU A 55 3.70 10.57 -15.42
CA LEU A 55 4.93 10.69 -14.67
C LEU A 55 5.72 9.38 -14.69
N ASP A 56 6.93 9.41 -15.21
CA ASP A 56 7.88 8.32 -14.97
C ASP A 56 8.48 8.42 -13.55
N ILE A 57 8.62 7.29 -12.89
CA ILE A 57 9.23 7.22 -11.55
C ILE A 57 10.74 6.93 -11.60
N SER A 58 11.24 6.46 -12.74
CA SER A 58 12.64 6.04 -12.91
C SER A 58 13.57 7.21 -13.29
N MET A 59 13.02 8.40 -13.47
CA MET A 59 13.74 9.59 -13.86
C MET A 59 14.54 10.25 -12.71
N PRO A 60 15.51 11.14 -12.98
CA PRO A 60 16.23 11.89 -11.98
C PRO A 60 15.32 12.70 -11.04
N GLY A 61 15.70 12.80 -9.75
CA GLY A 61 14.99 13.59 -8.76
C GLY A 61 13.89 12.84 -7.98
N ASN A 62 13.84 11.51 -8.06
CA ASN A 62 12.87 10.68 -7.34
C ASN A 62 11.40 10.98 -7.69
N GLY A 63 10.95 10.44 -8.82
CA GLY A 63 9.57 10.61 -9.30
C GLY A 63 8.48 10.21 -8.30
N LEU A 64 8.71 9.20 -7.44
CA LEU A 64 7.76 8.82 -6.40
C LEU A 64 7.58 9.91 -5.33
N ALA A 65 8.65 10.61 -4.95
CA ALA A 65 8.56 11.72 -4.01
C ALA A 65 7.84 12.93 -4.63
N ALA A 66 7.99 13.15 -5.94
CA ALA A 66 7.31 14.23 -6.66
C ALA A 66 5.78 14.12 -6.58
N ILE A 67 5.20 12.91 -6.51
CA ILE A 67 3.76 12.69 -6.40
C ILE A 67 3.16 13.49 -5.23
N LYS A 68 3.72 13.31 -4.02
CA LYS A 68 3.23 14.00 -2.82
C LYS A 68 3.38 15.51 -2.93
N SER A 69 4.50 15.98 -3.46
CA SER A 69 4.78 17.40 -3.63
C SER A 69 3.79 18.05 -4.59
N ILE A 70 3.54 17.42 -5.75
CA ILE A 70 2.58 17.90 -6.74
C ILE A 70 1.16 17.96 -6.15
N LEU A 71 0.70 16.88 -5.51
CA LEU A 71 -0.65 16.80 -4.94
C LEU A 71 -0.85 17.74 -3.75
N SER A 72 0.21 18.06 -3.00
CA SER A 72 0.14 19.05 -1.92
C SER A 72 -0.05 20.48 -2.45
N LEU A 73 0.53 20.79 -3.60
CA LEU A 73 0.39 22.11 -4.26
C LEU A 73 -0.90 22.22 -5.07
N SER A 74 -1.31 21.14 -5.72
CA SER A 74 -2.45 21.09 -6.63
C SER A 74 -3.23 19.79 -6.47
N PRO A 75 -4.13 19.70 -5.46
CA PRO A 75 -4.89 18.47 -5.17
C PRO A 75 -5.86 18.02 -6.26
N SER A 76 -6.20 18.90 -7.20
CA SER A 76 -7.08 18.61 -8.34
C SER A 76 -6.37 17.82 -9.45
N ILE A 77 -5.05 17.91 -9.53
CA ILE A 77 -4.25 17.20 -10.53
C ILE A 77 -4.31 15.70 -10.24
N ARG A 78 -4.47 14.90 -11.28
CA ARG A 78 -4.39 13.45 -11.22
C ARG A 78 -3.06 12.97 -11.77
N ILE A 79 -2.45 11.98 -11.16
CA ILE A 79 -1.15 11.48 -11.60
C ILE A 79 -1.32 10.02 -12.05
N LEU A 80 -0.98 9.76 -13.33
CA LEU A 80 -0.80 8.43 -13.87
C LEU A 80 0.70 8.15 -13.99
N ILE A 81 1.16 7.16 -13.25
CA ILE A 81 2.53 6.67 -13.39
C ILE A 81 2.64 5.88 -14.68
N LEU A 82 3.66 6.17 -15.47
CA LEU A 82 3.98 5.46 -16.72
C LEU A 82 5.47 5.09 -16.69
N THR A 83 5.78 3.86 -16.34
CA THR A 83 7.14 3.42 -16.00
C THR A 83 7.49 2.05 -16.58
N ALA A 84 8.77 1.73 -16.67
CA ALA A 84 9.26 0.39 -16.98
C ALA A 84 9.30 -0.54 -15.74
N SER A 85 9.10 -0.01 -14.53
CA SER A 85 9.16 -0.79 -13.29
C SER A 85 7.92 -1.68 -13.11
N GLU A 86 8.14 -2.97 -12.93
CA GLU A 86 7.12 -3.97 -12.54
C GLU A 86 7.15 -4.26 -11.02
N SER A 87 7.82 -3.41 -10.24
CA SER A 87 7.96 -3.56 -8.80
C SER A 87 6.63 -3.30 -8.09
N VAL A 88 6.24 -4.26 -7.23
CA VAL A 88 5.06 -4.10 -6.36
C VAL A 88 5.29 -3.01 -5.31
N ASP A 89 6.53 -2.85 -4.83
CA ASP A 89 6.89 -1.80 -3.87
C ASP A 89 6.73 -0.40 -4.48
N ASP A 90 7.14 -0.21 -5.74
CA ASP A 90 6.96 1.04 -6.46
C ASP A 90 5.47 1.35 -6.67
N LEU A 91 4.69 0.36 -7.10
CA LEU A 91 3.23 0.46 -7.20
C LEU A 91 2.60 0.84 -5.87
N GLN A 92 2.96 0.15 -4.79
CA GLN A 92 2.42 0.41 -3.47
C GLN A 92 2.76 1.83 -3.00
N THR A 93 4.00 2.25 -3.19
CA THR A 93 4.47 3.59 -2.83
C THR A 93 3.77 4.67 -3.64
N ALA A 94 3.58 4.47 -4.95
CA ALA A 94 2.87 5.40 -5.82
C ALA A 94 1.41 5.59 -5.38
N ILE A 95 0.68 4.49 -5.13
CA ILE A 95 -0.71 4.52 -4.66
C ILE A 95 -0.83 5.18 -3.29
N GLN A 96 0.05 4.86 -2.35
CA GLN A 96 0.08 5.46 -1.01
C GLN A 96 0.43 6.95 -1.06
N SER A 97 1.17 7.37 -2.08
CA SER A 97 1.49 8.77 -2.32
C SER A 97 0.37 9.55 -3.02
N GLY A 98 -0.69 8.86 -3.47
CA GLY A 98 -1.90 9.47 -4.03
C GLY A 98 -2.00 9.38 -5.55
N ALA A 99 -1.15 8.60 -6.23
CA ALA A 99 -1.28 8.38 -7.67
C ALA A 99 -2.68 7.82 -8.01
N ALA A 100 -3.28 8.34 -9.08
CA ALA A 100 -4.58 7.90 -9.57
C ALA A 100 -4.47 6.61 -10.41
N GLY A 101 -3.29 6.33 -10.98
CA GLY A 101 -3.06 5.12 -11.74
C GLY A 101 -1.59 4.76 -11.88
N TYR A 102 -1.38 3.52 -12.34
CA TYR A 102 -0.06 2.96 -12.63
C TYR A 102 -0.14 2.17 -13.94
N ALA A 103 0.76 2.42 -14.85
CA ALA A 103 0.85 1.74 -16.13
C ALA A 103 2.30 1.44 -16.52
N LEU A 104 2.51 0.38 -17.29
CA LEU A 104 3.82 0.01 -17.80
C LEU A 104 4.08 0.68 -19.14
N LYS A 105 5.32 1.08 -19.43
CA LYS A 105 5.74 1.71 -20.70
C LYS A 105 5.52 0.82 -21.95
N GLY A 106 5.11 -0.41 -21.79
CA GLY A 106 4.72 -1.31 -22.90
C GLY A 106 3.25 -1.23 -23.32
N VAL A 107 2.44 -0.42 -22.64
CA VAL A 107 1.01 -0.27 -22.93
C VAL A 107 0.77 0.35 -24.31
N GLY A 108 -0.22 -0.16 -25.05
CA GLY A 108 -0.60 0.39 -26.35
C GLY A 108 -1.28 1.76 -26.26
N SER A 109 -1.14 2.59 -27.29
CA SER A 109 -1.71 3.96 -27.31
C SER A 109 -3.21 3.99 -27.02
N ARG A 110 -3.99 3.03 -27.54
CA ARG A 110 -5.45 2.96 -27.28
C ARG A 110 -5.77 2.71 -25.81
N GLU A 111 -5.01 1.84 -25.18
CA GLU A 111 -5.19 1.50 -23.78
C GLU A 111 -4.77 2.67 -22.89
N LEU A 112 -3.65 3.34 -23.19
CA LEU A 112 -3.22 4.54 -22.48
C LEU A 112 -4.30 5.65 -22.55
N VAL A 113 -4.90 5.87 -23.71
CA VAL A 113 -6.01 6.82 -23.89
C VAL A 113 -7.21 6.46 -23.02
N GLN A 114 -7.56 5.18 -22.95
CA GLN A 114 -8.67 4.71 -22.10
C GLN A 114 -8.37 4.91 -20.61
N MET A 115 -7.15 4.63 -20.18
CA MET A 115 -6.70 4.88 -18.82
C MET A 115 -6.81 6.36 -18.44
N LEU A 116 -6.31 7.25 -19.32
CA LEU A 116 -6.35 8.69 -19.10
C LEU A 116 -7.80 9.21 -18.98
N ARG A 117 -8.70 8.74 -19.83
CA ARG A 117 -10.13 9.10 -19.74
C ARG A 117 -10.75 8.60 -18.43
N THR A 118 -10.51 7.34 -18.06
CA THR A 118 -10.97 6.78 -16.78
C THR A 118 -10.48 7.63 -15.59
N ILE A 119 -9.22 8.04 -15.63
CA ILE A 119 -8.62 8.86 -14.58
C ILE A 119 -9.20 10.29 -14.59
N ALA A 120 -9.42 10.90 -15.74
CA ALA A 120 -10.05 12.20 -15.86
C ALA A 120 -11.47 12.21 -15.23
N ASP A 121 -12.23 11.11 -15.43
CA ASP A 121 -13.57 10.93 -14.87
C ASP A 121 -13.57 10.56 -13.37
N GLY A 122 -12.40 10.53 -12.72
CA GLY A 122 -12.29 10.24 -11.28
C GLY A 122 -12.03 8.78 -10.93
N GLY A 123 -11.92 7.91 -11.92
CA GLY A 123 -11.56 6.51 -11.72
C GLY A 123 -10.09 6.33 -11.35
N ARG A 124 -9.72 5.08 -11.10
CA ARG A 124 -8.33 4.65 -10.86
C ARG A 124 -7.97 3.52 -11.80
N TYR A 125 -6.69 3.41 -12.13
CA TYR A 125 -6.19 2.31 -12.94
C TYR A 125 -4.95 1.66 -12.32
N ILE A 126 -5.00 0.35 -12.20
CA ILE A 126 -3.85 -0.47 -11.79
C ILE A 126 -3.84 -1.69 -12.72
N PRO A 127 -2.68 -2.07 -13.29
CA PRO A 127 -2.58 -3.29 -14.08
C PRO A 127 -3.06 -4.49 -13.28
N PRO A 128 -3.97 -5.34 -13.82
CA PRO A 128 -4.57 -6.46 -13.07
C PRO A 128 -3.53 -7.40 -12.46
N GLU A 129 -2.44 -7.66 -13.19
CA GLU A 129 -1.35 -8.54 -12.76
C GLU A 129 -0.60 -7.98 -11.54
N LEU A 130 -0.27 -6.68 -11.56
CA LEU A 130 0.37 -6.01 -10.42
C LEU A 130 -0.59 -5.86 -9.25
N GLY A 131 -1.85 -5.59 -9.50
CA GLY A 131 -2.90 -5.57 -8.48
C GLY A 131 -3.07 -6.92 -7.78
N ALA A 132 -3.06 -8.02 -8.54
CA ALA A 132 -3.12 -9.37 -7.99
C ALA A 132 -1.89 -9.71 -7.12
N LYS A 133 -0.67 -9.36 -7.57
CA LYS A 133 0.56 -9.51 -6.78
C LYS A 133 0.49 -8.73 -5.47
N LEU A 134 0.09 -7.47 -5.52
CA LEU A 134 -0.06 -6.62 -4.33
C LEU A 134 -1.06 -7.20 -3.31
N LEU A 135 -2.19 -7.73 -3.79
CA LEU A 135 -3.18 -8.39 -2.92
C LEU A 135 -2.64 -9.67 -2.30
N ALA A 136 -1.90 -10.48 -3.05
CA ALA A 136 -1.27 -11.70 -2.55
C ALA A 136 -0.24 -11.40 -1.45
N GLU A 137 0.62 -10.39 -1.65
CA GLU A 137 1.60 -9.97 -0.65
C GLU A 137 0.96 -9.42 0.62
N ARG A 138 -0.09 -8.62 0.49
CA ARG A 138 -0.86 -8.11 1.65
C ARG A 138 -1.52 -9.25 2.42
N LYS A 139 -2.08 -10.25 1.73
CA LYS A 139 -2.68 -11.41 2.37
C LYS A 139 -1.63 -12.22 3.13
N ALA A 140 -0.49 -12.51 2.52
CA ALA A 140 0.61 -13.21 3.17
C ALA A 140 1.15 -12.44 4.39
N ALA A 141 1.29 -11.11 4.29
CA ALA A 141 1.70 -10.27 5.41
C ALA A 141 0.66 -10.28 6.55
N SER A 142 -0.64 -10.25 6.22
CA SER A 142 -1.72 -10.34 7.20
C SER A 142 -1.73 -11.69 7.91
N GLU A 143 -1.61 -12.79 7.17
CA GLU A 143 -1.54 -14.15 7.73
C GLU A 143 -0.33 -14.32 8.66
N LEU A 144 0.83 -13.75 8.28
CA LEU A 144 2.02 -13.73 9.14
C LEU A 144 1.83 -12.87 10.40
N MET A 145 1.11 -11.76 10.31
CA MET A 145 0.78 -10.93 11.47
C MET A 145 -0.22 -11.64 12.40
N GLU A 146 -1.25 -12.27 11.86
CA GLU A 146 -2.20 -13.07 12.63
C GLU A 146 -1.49 -14.23 13.33
N GLN A 147 -0.58 -14.94 12.64
CA GLN A 147 0.23 -16.01 13.25
C GLN A 147 1.18 -15.47 14.33
N ARG A 148 1.67 -14.23 14.23
CA ARG A 148 2.49 -13.58 15.26
C ARG A 148 1.66 -13.13 16.48
N GLN A 149 0.39 -12.77 16.28
CA GLN A 149 -0.53 -12.41 17.36
C GLN A 149 -1.11 -13.64 18.04
N ASP A 150 -1.15 -14.79 17.36
CA ASP A 150 -1.58 -16.04 17.96
C ASP A 150 -0.59 -16.54 19.01
N LEU A 151 -1.14 -17.07 20.11
CA LEU A 151 -0.33 -17.69 21.13
C LEU A 151 0.31 -18.97 20.58
N SER A 152 1.61 -19.12 20.77
CA SER A 152 2.30 -20.39 20.50
C SER A 152 1.70 -21.52 21.32
N ARG A 153 1.91 -22.76 20.92
CA ARG A 153 1.42 -23.94 21.67
C ARG A 153 1.77 -23.87 23.16
N ARG A 154 2.97 -23.37 23.49
CA ARG A 154 3.41 -23.23 24.88
C ARG A 154 2.74 -22.07 25.61
N GLU A 155 2.56 -20.97 24.95
CA GLU A 155 1.84 -19.82 25.49
C GLU A 155 0.35 -20.14 25.72
N ARG A 156 -0.29 -20.93 24.83
CA ARG A 156 -1.66 -21.42 25.03
C ARG A 156 -1.75 -22.29 26.28
N GLN A 157 -0.85 -23.27 26.48
CA GLN A 157 -0.81 -24.09 27.68
C GLN A 157 -0.68 -23.25 28.95
N VAL A 158 0.16 -22.23 28.94
CA VAL A 158 0.30 -21.29 30.05
C VAL A 158 -0.99 -20.51 30.27
N MET A 159 -1.60 -19.99 29.19
CA MET A 159 -2.82 -19.19 29.25
C MET A 159 -4.04 -19.98 29.75
N ASP A 160 -4.18 -21.23 29.30
CA ASP A 160 -5.24 -22.13 29.77
C ASP A 160 -5.21 -22.30 31.30
N LEU A 161 -4.00 -22.45 31.86
CA LEU A 161 -3.83 -22.57 33.31
C LEU A 161 -4.03 -21.24 34.06
N ILE A 162 -3.71 -20.14 33.42
CA ILE A 162 -3.99 -18.78 33.93
C ILE A 162 -5.49 -18.53 33.96
N ALA A 163 -6.20 -18.89 32.91
CA ALA A 163 -7.65 -18.70 32.79
C ALA A 163 -8.47 -19.41 33.86
N ILE A 164 -7.95 -20.52 34.42
CA ILE A 164 -8.55 -21.23 35.56
C ILE A 164 -7.99 -20.77 36.92
N GLY A 165 -7.28 -19.65 36.98
CA GLY A 165 -6.83 -19.01 38.22
C GLY A 165 -5.52 -19.51 38.84
N MET A 166 -4.71 -20.33 38.15
CA MET A 166 -3.46 -20.84 38.69
C MET A 166 -2.37 -19.78 38.78
N SER A 167 -1.68 -19.70 39.93
CA SER A 167 -0.51 -18.81 40.07
C SER A 167 0.67 -19.23 39.17
N ASN A 168 1.61 -18.32 38.87
CA ASN A 168 2.79 -18.66 38.08
C ASN A 168 3.61 -19.83 38.65
N LYS A 169 3.66 -19.95 39.99
CA LYS A 169 4.33 -21.05 40.66
C LYS A 169 3.62 -22.40 40.40
N LEU A 170 2.29 -22.42 40.40
CA LEU A 170 1.51 -23.61 40.10
C LEU A 170 1.58 -23.99 38.63
N VAL A 171 1.52 -23.00 37.72
CA VAL A 171 1.72 -23.18 36.26
C VAL A 171 3.10 -23.79 36.00
N ALA A 172 4.14 -23.24 36.62
CA ALA A 172 5.51 -23.72 36.49
C ALA A 172 5.62 -25.19 36.89
N ARG A 173 5.07 -25.54 38.05
CA ARG A 173 5.06 -26.91 38.56
C ARG A 173 4.29 -27.87 37.65
N LYS A 174 3.13 -27.46 37.11
CA LYS A 174 2.30 -28.29 36.23
C LYS A 174 2.91 -28.53 34.86
N LEU A 175 3.65 -27.54 34.33
CA LEU A 175 4.27 -27.59 33.00
C LEU A 175 5.75 -28.02 33.04
N GLY A 176 6.34 -28.31 34.20
CA GLY A 176 7.75 -28.67 34.34
C GLY A 176 8.69 -27.52 33.99
N LEU A 177 8.34 -26.28 34.31
CA LEU A 177 9.09 -25.06 34.01
C LEU A 177 9.60 -24.39 35.30
N HIS A 178 10.56 -23.46 35.14
CA HIS A 178 10.91 -22.50 36.17
C HIS A 178 9.88 -21.36 36.23
N GLU A 179 9.59 -20.84 37.43
CA GLU A 179 8.65 -19.73 37.59
C GLU A 179 9.07 -18.47 36.78
N LYS A 180 10.38 -18.22 36.66
CA LYS A 180 10.91 -17.14 35.84
C LYS A 180 10.52 -17.30 34.35
N THR A 181 10.54 -18.53 33.85
CA THR A 181 10.13 -18.85 32.46
C THR A 181 8.64 -18.59 32.27
N VAL A 182 7.81 -18.96 33.24
CA VAL A 182 6.36 -18.69 33.18
C VAL A 182 6.10 -17.18 33.21
N LYS A 183 6.80 -16.40 34.05
CA LYS A 183 6.70 -14.92 34.05
C LYS A 183 7.01 -14.34 32.66
N HIS A 184 8.06 -14.85 32.02
CA HIS A 184 8.41 -14.41 30.66
C HIS A 184 7.33 -14.74 29.63
N HIS A 185 6.76 -15.94 29.67
CA HIS A 185 5.62 -16.30 28.81
C HIS A 185 4.42 -15.40 29.09
N VAL A 186 4.09 -15.10 30.33
CA VAL A 186 2.96 -14.23 30.72
C VAL A 186 3.13 -12.83 30.12
N THR A 187 4.33 -12.24 30.21
CA THR A 187 4.61 -10.94 29.62
C THR A 187 4.40 -10.95 28.10
N ARG A 188 4.86 -11.99 27.42
CA ARG A 188 4.68 -12.13 25.96
C ARG A 188 3.21 -12.37 25.58
N ILE A 189 2.49 -13.16 26.37
CA ILE A 189 1.05 -13.40 26.19
C ILE A 189 0.28 -12.09 26.31
N PHE A 190 0.55 -11.27 27.33
CA PHE A 190 -0.13 -9.99 27.53
C PHE A 190 0.11 -9.04 26.35
N ALA A 191 1.37 -8.96 25.86
CA ALA A 191 1.70 -8.17 24.68
C ALA A 191 0.95 -8.66 23.42
N LYS A 192 0.87 -9.98 23.20
CA LYS A 192 0.18 -10.58 22.05
C LYS A 192 -1.35 -10.42 22.12
N LEU A 193 -1.92 -10.51 23.30
CA LEU A 193 -3.35 -10.34 23.51
C LEU A 193 -3.76 -8.86 23.67
N ASN A 194 -2.79 -7.96 23.68
CA ASN A 194 -2.97 -6.53 23.93
C ASN A 194 -3.76 -6.22 25.19
N VAL A 195 -3.38 -6.87 26.30
CA VAL A 195 -4.01 -6.72 27.62
C VAL A 195 -3.00 -6.22 28.66
N SER A 196 -3.49 -5.48 29.66
CA SER A 196 -2.64 -4.81 30.65
C SER A 196 -2.46 -5.65 31.94
N ASN A 197 -3.34 -6.58 32.20
CA ASN A 197 -3.32 -7.35 33.45
C ASN A 197 -3.85 -8.78 33.29
N ARG A 198 -3.60 -9.58 34.34
CA ARG A 198 -3.92 -11.01 34.36
C ARG A 198 -5.42 -11.30 34.29
N THR A 199 -6.23 -10.48 34.94
CA THR A 199 -7.69 -10.66 34.98
C THR A 199 -8.29 -10.43 33.61
N GLU A 200 -7.86 -9.36 32.94
CA GLU A 200 -8.25 -9.04 31.57
C GLU A 200 -7.86 -10.16 30.61
N ALA A 201 -6.62 -10.67 30.71
CA ALA A 201 -6.16 -11.80 29.90
C ALA A 201 -7.03 -13.05 30.11
N ALA A 202 -7.36 -13.36 31.35
CA ALA A 202 -8.17 -14.55 31.69
C ALA A 202 -9.61 -14.47 31.16
N LEU A 203 -10.24 -13.29 31.24
CA LEU A 203 -11.59 -13.06 30.73
C LEU A 203 -11.60 -13.18 29.20
N LEU A 204 -10.72 -12.44 28.52
CA LEU A 204 -10.60 -12.47 27.06
C LEU A 204 -10.31 -13.87 26.50
N TRP A 205 -9.49 -14.65 27.21
CA TRP A 205 -9.17 -16.02 26.80
C TRP A 205 -10.37 -16.97 26.97
N ARG A 206 -11.13 -16.84 28.04
CA ARG A 206 -12.36 -17.62 28.26
C ARG A 206 -13.40 -17.36 27.19
N ASP A 207 -13.60 -16.10 26.82
CA ASP A 207 -14.54 -15.72 25.76
C ASP A 207 -14.13 -16.30 24.40
N ARG A 208 -12.84 -16.29 24.07
CA ARG A 208 -12.31 -16.93 22.86
C ARG A 208 -12.53 -18.44 22.83
N ILE A 209 -12.33 -19.13 23.96
CA ILE A 209 -12.58 -20.59 24.05
C ILE A 209 -14.07 -20.90 23.90
N SER A 210 -14.93 -20.09 24.48
CA SER A 210 -16.39 -20.25 24.36
C SER A 210 -16.87 -20.07 22.91
N ALA A 211 -16.39 -19.05 22.22
CA ALA A 211 -16.72 -18.79 20.81
C ALA A 211 -16.24 -19.89 19.85
N GLN A 212 -15.17 -20.64 20.20
CA GLN A 212 -14.67 -21.77 19.39
C GLN A 212 -15.43 -23.09 19.65
N ARG A 213 -16.33 -23.13 20.62
CA ARG A 213 -17.10 -24.33 21.01
C ARG A 213 -18.56 -24.27 20.57
N GLU A 214 -19.02 -23.17 19.99
CA GLU A 214 -20.33 -23.13 19.36
C GLU A 214 -20.22 -23.72 17.94
N PRO A 215 -21.01 -24.77 17.59
CA PRO A 215 -20.95 -25.48 16.31
C PRO A 215 -21.50 -24.68 15.15
#